data_12fbb8d269f7142ec3b482a812c9d8fb
#
_entry.id   12fbb8d269f7142ec3b482a812c9d8fb
#
_cell.length_a   1.000
_cell.length_b   1.000
_cell.length_c   1.000
_cell.angle_alpha   90.00
_cell.angle_beta   90.00
_cell.angle_gamma   90.00
#
_symmetry.space_group_name_H-M   'P 1'
#
loop_
_entity.id
_entity.type
_entity.pdbx_description
1 polymer ?
#
loop_
_entity_poly.entity_id
_entity_poly.type
_entity_poly.pdbx_seq_one_letter_code
_entity_poly.pdbx_strand_id
1 'polypeptide(L)'
;MKRALTVLALAASTLVAATSQAAPVYYRAVASGPAEDIPNGSPGSSVSSFEIDDLTLRAEVPFRDLSSPTISAHIHCCTVDAFRGVGPVAIPFTDFPLQVTAGAYAATFDLGDPAVYDPDFLAANGGTPQLASGALIDAFNGNQAYVNIHTERYTGGEIRGFAVAAPIPEPHTWAMMGMGLGMLALLARRRFTPQPRLAK
;
A
#
# COMPACT_ATOMS: atom_id res chain seq x y z
N MET A 1 -24.30 -22.55 -64.69
CA MET A 1 -24.86 -21.85 -63.52
C MET A 1 -24.18 -22.45 -62.29
N LYS A 2 -23.16 -21.75 -61.74
CA LYS A 2 -22.43 -22.19 -60.51
C LYS A 2 -22.83 -21.21 -59.38
N ARG A 3 -23.57 -21.73 -58.38
CA ARG A 3 -23.97 -20.95 -57.22
C ARG A 3 -22.81 -20.99 -56.20
N ALA A 4 -22.24 -19.83 -55.90
CA ALA A 4 -21.28 -19.66 -54.81
C ALA A 4 -22.04 -19.57 -53.49
N LEU A 5 -21.83 -20.49 -52.55
CA LEU A 5 -22.29 -20.38 -51.16
C LEU A 5 -21.28 -19.51 -50.41
N THR A 6 -21.73 -18.36 -49.96
CA THR A 6 -20.97 -17.53 -49.06
C THR A 6 -21.29 -17.98 -47.59
N VAL A 7 -20.33 -18.59 -46.94
CA VAL A 7 -20.44 -18.96 -45.54
C VAL A 7 -20.08 -17.72 -44.69
N LEU A 8 -21.08 -17.15 -44.01
CA LEU A 8 -20.92 -16.06 -43.07
C LEU A 8 -20.53 -16.65 -41.69
N ALA A 9 -19.28 -16.57 -41.33
CA ALA A 9 -18.82 -16.97 -40.01
C ALA A 9 -19.15 -15.88 -38.97
N LEU A 10 -20.15 -16.17 -38.12
CA LEU A 10 -20.52 -15.30 -37.00
C LEU A 10 -19.51 -15.57 -35.86
N ALA A 11 -18.56 -14.64 -35.65
CA ALA A 11 -17.67 -14.69 -34.50
C ALA A 11 -18.43 -14.21 -33.26
N ALA A 12 -18.84 -15.13 -32.40
CA ALA A 12 -19.40 -14.83 -31.10
C ALA A 12 -18.29 -14.32 -30.16
N SER A 13 -18.21 -13.02 -29.95
CA SER A 13 -17.33 -12.42 -28.95
C SER A 13 -17.94 -12.65 -27.56
N THR A 14 -17.45 -13.61 -26.82
CA THR A 14 -17.79 -13.77 -25.40
C THR A 14 -17.14 -12.63 -24.62
N LEU A 15 -17.96 -11.68 -24.17
CA LEU A 15 -17.55 -10.65 -23.22
C LEU A 15 -17.34 -11.31 -21.87
N VAL A 16 -16.09 -11.60 -21.50
CA VAL A 16 -15.75 -12.00 -20.14
C VAL A 16 -15.84 -10.73 -19.31
N ALA A 17 -16.86 -10.62 -18.46
CA ALA A 17 -16.91 -9.57 -17.45
C ALA A 17 -15.75 -9.80 -16.47
N ALA A 18 -14.69 -9.03 -16.59
CA ALA A 18 -13.66 -8.96 -15.57
C ALA A 18 -14.28 -8.30 -14.34
N THR A 19 -14.36 -9.04 -13.23
CA THR A 19 -14.67 -8.44 -11.93
C THR A 19 -13.54 -7.45 -11.62
N SER A 20 -13.87 -6.15 -11.60
CA SER A 20 -12.93 -5.11 -11.20
C SER A 20 -12.74 -5.23 -9.69
N GLN A 21 -11.67 -5.87 -9.28
CA GLN A 21 -11.20 -5.80 -7.90
C GLN A 21 -10.50 -4.44 -7.74
N ALA A 22 -10.75 -3.75 -6.62
CA ALA A 22 -10.03 -2.50 -6.34
C ALA A 22 -8.53 -2.81 -6.30
N ALA A 23 -7.72 -1.92 -6.87
CA ALA A 23 -6.27 -2.09 -6.82
C ALA A 23 -5.78 -1.82 -5.39
N PRO A 24 -4.72 -2.50 -4.92
CA PRO A 24 -4.09 -2.19 -3.65
C PRO A 24 -3.68 -0.72 -3.55
N VAL A 25 -3.83 -0.14 -2.37
CA VAL A 25 -3.37 1.22 -2.08
C VAL A 25 -2.09 1.14 -1.24
N TYR A 26 -1.09 1.90 -1.66
CA TYR A 26 0.21 1.93 -0.98
C TYR A 26 0.39 3.23 -0.22
N TYR A 27 0.99 3.11 0.98
CA TYR A 27 1.30 4.27 1.82
C TYR A 27 2.74 4.18 2.28
N ARG A 28 3.34 5.33 2.55
CA ARG A 28 4.66 5.48 3.11
C ARG A 28 4.62 6.39 4.32
N ALA A 29 5.32 6.02 5.38
CA ALA A 29 5.51 6.86 6.55
C ALA A 29 7.01 7.09 6.79
N VAL A 30 7.40 8.35 6.98
CA VAL A 30 8.77 8.73 7.35
C VAL A 30 8.73 9.13 8.82
N ALA A 31 9.23 8.24 9.69
CA ALA A 31 9.21 8.45 11.12
C ALA A 31 10.53 9.05 11.63
N SER A 32 10.42 10.02 12.51
CA SER A 32 11.56 10.71 13.15
C SER A 32 11.17 11.28 14.51
N GLY A 33 12.15 11.59 15.36
CA GLY A 33 11.91 12.24 16.64
C GLY A 33 11.31 13.64 16.55
N PRO A 34 11.75 14.50 15.59
CA PRO A 34 11.10 15.80 15.36
C PRO A 34 9.65 15.73 14.90
N ALA A 35 9.19 14.60 14.38
CA ALA A 35 7.81 14.39 13.94
C ALA A 35 6.87 13.94 15.07
N GLU A 36 7.38 13.67 16.28
CA GLU A 36 6.57 13.36 17.44
C GLU A 36 5.62 14.50 17.82
N ASP A 37 4.56 14.20 18.57
CA ASP A 37 3.62 15.22 19.06
C ASP A 37 4.34 16.21 19.97
N ILE A 38 5.19 15.70 20.83
CA ILE A 38 6.19 16.46 21.55
C ILE A 38 7.55 16.18 20.88
N PRO A 39 8.01 17.08 19.96
CA PRO A 39 9.23 16.85 19.22
C PRO A 39 10.43 16.56 20.12
N ASN A 40 11.25 15.59 19.75
CA ASN A 40 12.45 15.22 20.45
C ASN A 40 13.68 15.20 19.54
N GLY A 41 14.86 15.14 20.13
CA GLY A 41 16.14 15.16 19.41
C GLY A 41 16.69 13.77 19.08
N SER A 42 15.84 12.74 18.98
CA SER A 42 16.31 11.40 18.61
C SER A 42 16.91 11.40 17.20
N PRO A 43 18.06 10.75 16.98
CA PRO A 43 18.60 10.46 15.66
C PRO A 43 17.84 9.30 14.97
N GLY A 44 16.94 8.62 15.71
CA GLY A 44 16.15 7.49 15.23
C GLY A 44 15.35 7.81 13.98
N SER A 45 15.24 6.85 13.10
CA SER A 45 14.50 6.99 11.85
C SER A 45 13.91 5.68 11.35
N SER A 46 12.77 5.82 10.66
CA SER A 46 12.13 4.73 9.91
C SER A 46 11.56 5.27 8.60
N VAL A 47 11.60 4.44 7.57
CA VAL A 47 10.82 4.63 6.35
C VAL A 47 9.98 3.40 6.17
N SER A 48 8.77 3.47 6.68
CA SER A 48 7.82 2.37 6.68
C SER A 48 6.96 2.39 5.41
N SER A 49 6.57 1.20 4.96
CA SER A 49 5.61 1.00 3.87
C SER A 49 4.41 0.21 4.36
N PHE A 50 3.25 0.59 3.85
CA PHE A 50 1.99 -0.10 4.11
C PHE A 50 1.28 -0.34 2.78
N GLU A 51 0.68 -1.52 2.64
CA GLU A 51 -0.18 -1.88 1.52
C GLU A 51 -1.53 -2.30 2.09
N ILE A 52 -2.59 -1.70 1.59
CA ILE A 52 -3.97 -2.09 1.91
C ILE A 52 -4.61 -2.65 0.64
N ASP A 53 -4.94 -3.94 0.68
CA ASP A 53 -5.62 -4.68 -0.38
C ASP A 53 -6.88 -5.30 0.21
N ASP A 54 -8.04 -4.70 -0.07
CA ASP A 54 -9.32 -5.02 0.56
C ASP A 54 -9.21 -5.00 2.11
N LEU A 55 -9.36 -6.12 2.78
CA LEU A 55 -9.22 -6.27 4.23
C LEU A 55 -7.84 -6.79 4.65
N THR A 56 -6.85 -6.72 3.80
CA THR A 56 -5.48 -7.12 4.13
C THR A 56 -4.59 -5.89 4.26
N LEU A 57 -3.99 -5.70 5.43
CA LEU A 57 -2.95 -4.69 5.65
C LEU A 57 -1.59 -5.40 5.77
N ARG A 58 -0.65 -5.06 4.89
CA ARG A 58 0.76 -5.44 5.02
C ARG A 58 1.55 -4.25 5.51
N ALA A 59 2.41 -4.48 6.49
CA ALA A 59 3.27 -3.46 7.08
C ALA A 59 4.73 -3.91 7.01
N GLU A 60 5.61 -3.01 6.56
CA GLU A 60 7.07 -3.15 6.64
C GLU A 60 7.63 -1.91 7.35
N VAL A 61 8.30 -2.13 8.48
CA VAL A 61 8.78 -1.07 9.38
C VAL A 61 10.25 -1.31 9.72
N PRO A 62 11.17 -1.00 8.81
CA PRO A 62 12.59 -0.95 9.15
C PRO A 62 12.87 0.29 10.01
N PHE A 63 13.72 0.15 11.04
CA PHE A 63 14.10 1.25 11.91
C PHE A 63 15.56 1.16 12.30
N ARG A 64 16.16 2.32 12.63
CA ARG A 64 17.57 2.42 12.97
C ARG A 64 17.86 3.65 13.82
N ASP A 65 19.04 3.63 14.41
CA ASP A 65 19.62 4.75 15.15
C ASP A 65 18.75 5.25 16.32
N LEU A 66 17.93 4.37 16.91
CA LEU A 66 17.17 4.71 18.12
C LEU A 66 18.11 4.98 19.28
N SER A 67 17.77 5.95 20.11
CA SER A 67 18.60 6.40 21.22
C SER A 67 18.56 5.49 22.45
N SER A 68 17.60 4.56 22.52
CA SER A 68 17.49 3.53 23.55
C SER A 68 16.73 2.31 23.03
N PRO A 69 16.76 1.17 23.75
CA PRO A 69 16.10 -0.06 23.34
C PRO A 69 14.59 0.10 23.14
N THR A 70 14.06 -0.56 22.10
CA THR A 70 12.62 -0.62 21.81
C THR A 70 11.83 -1.32 22.91
N ILE A 71 10.62 -0.83 23.21
CA ILE A 71 9.67 -1.46 24.14
C ILE A 71 8.35 -1.81 23.50
N SER A 72 7.92 -1.10 22.45
CA SER A 72 6.71 -1.37 21.68
C SER A 72 6.70 -0.58 20.37
N ALA A 73 5.80 -0.96 19.46
CA ALA A 73 5.44 -0.17 18.29
C ALA A 73 3.99 -0.46 17.87
N HIS A 74 3.35 0.52 17.24
CA HIS A 74 1.94 0.45 16.91
C HIS A 74 1.63 1.27 15.64
N ILE A 75 0.48 0.97 15.01
CA ILE A 75 -0.23 1.94 14.19
C ILE A 75 -1.24 2.64 15.11
N HIS A 76 -1.15 3.94 15.15
CA HIS A 76 -2.13 4.81 15.79
C HIS A 76 -3.11 5.38 14.76
N CYS A 77 -4.34 5.58 15.16
CA CYS A 77 -5.45 6.14 14.39
C CYS A 77 -6.43 6.78 15.39
N CYS A 78 -7.25 7.63 15.11
CA CYS A 78 -7.49 8.46 13.99
C CYS A 78 -7.37 9.88 14.53
N THR A 79 -6.34 10.60 14.17
CA THR A 79 -6.16 11.97 14.68
C THR A 79 -7.27 12.88 14.13
N VAL A 80 -7.62 13.93 14.88
CA VAL A 80 -8.65 14.89 14.44
C VAL A 80 -8.21 15.63 13.18
N ASP A 81 -6.95 16.03 13.15
CA ASP A 81 -6.37 16.77 12.03
C ASP A 81 -5.34 15.89 11.30
N ALA A 82 -5.25 16.03 9.97
CA ALA A 82 -4.21 15.40 9.18
C ALA A 82 -2.82 15.87 9.63
N PHE A 83 -1.87 14.95 9.77
CA PHE A 83 -0.47 15.18 10.16
C PHE A 83 -0.26 15.77 11.57
N ARG A 84 -1.26 15.77 12.45
CA ARG A 84 -1.20 16.44 13.76
C ARG A 84 -1.94 15.67 14.84
N GLY A 85 -1.52 15.91 16.10
CA GLY A 85 -2.16 15.39 17.28
C GLY A 85 -1.86 13.92 17.55
N VAL A 86 -2.57 13.34 18.50
CA VAL A 86 -2.44 11.94 18.91
C VAL A 86 -3.75 11.21 18.70
N GLY A 87 -3.66 9.97 18.29
CA GLY A 87 -4.75 9.02 18.19
C GLY A 87 -4.53 7.82 19.12
N PRO A 88 -5.56 7.03 19.41
CA PRO A 88 -5.40 5.77 20.13
C PRO A 88 -4.58 4.78 19.33
N VAL A 89 -4.07 3.74 20.00
CA VAL A 89 -3.51 2.57 19.33
C VAL A 89 -4.64 1.88 18.56
N ALA A 90 -4.42 1.67 17.27
CA ALA A 90 -5.37 0.94 16.43
C ALA A 90 -4.93 -0.50 16.22
N ILE A 91 -3.66 -0.70 15.82
CA ILE A 91 -3.07 -2.02 15.60
C ILE A 91 -1.75 -2.10 16.37
N PRO A 92 -1.68 -2.89 17.46
CA PRO A 92 -0.44 -3.20 18.11
C PRO A 92 0.40 -4.14 17.24
N PHE A 93 1.72 -3.90 17.18
CA PHE A 93 2.64 -4.79 16.48
C PHE A 93 3.06 -5.94 17.39
N THR A 94 2.39 -7.07 17.25
CA THR A 94 2.82 -8.31 17.93
C THR A 94 4.14 -8.78 17.32
N ASP A 95 5.00 -9.40 18.13
CA ASP A 95 6.33 -9.88 17.71
C ASP A 95 7.26 -8.79 17.15
N PHE A 96 7.01 -7.52 17.49
CA PHE A 96 7.93 -6.43 17.17
C PHE A 96 9.29 -6.66 17.85
N PRO A 97 10.42 -6.41 17.15
CA PRO A 97 11.75 -6.55 17.77
C PRO A 97 11.90 -5.63 18.98
N LEU A 98 11.97 -6.22 20.18
CA LEU A 98 12.15 -5.50 21.45
C LEU A 98 13.60 -5.52 21.90
N GLN A 99 13.98 -4.58 22.78
CA GLN A 99 15.31 -4.45 23.38
C GLN A 99 16.43 -4.25 22.35
N VAL A 100 16.12 -3.59 21.24
CA VAL A 100 17.08 -3.24 20.17
C VAL A 100 16.97 -1.77 19.80
N THR A 101 18.04 -1.22 19.21
CA THR A 101 18.06 0.18 18.70
C THR A 101 17.95 0.27 17.18
N ALA A 102 17.96 -0.87 16.50
CA ALA A 102 17.75 -0.99 15.06
C ALA A 102 17.19 -2.38 14.74
N GLY A 103 16.38 -2.46 13.69
CA GLY A 103 15.77 -3.71 13.26
C GLY A 103 14.82 -3.50 12.10
N ALA A 104 14.07 -4.55 11.79
CA ALA A 104 12.97 -4.51 10.82
C ALA A 104 11.82 -5.36 11.33
N TYR A 105 10.62 -4.88 11.13
CA TYR A 105 9.39 -5.59 11.38
C TYR A 105 8.61 -5.74 10.09
N ALA A 106 8.02 -6.91 9.87
CA ALA A 106 7.12 -7.15 8.75
C ALA A 106 5.96 -8.03 9.22
N ALA A 107 4.74 -7.62 8.94
CA ALA A 107 3.54 -8.36 9.29
C ALA A 107 2.43 -8.17 8.27
N THR A 108 1.50 -9.11 8.28
CA THR A 108 0.24 -9.05 7.53
C THR A 108 -0.91 -9.21 8.52
N PHE A 109 -1.85 -8.28 8.47
CA PHE A 109 -3.03 -8.22 9.32
C PHE A 109 -4.28 -8.47 8.48
N ASP A 110 -5.13 -9.39 8.93
CA ASP A 110 -6.48 -9.54 8.42
C ASP A 110 -7.39 -8.55 9.14
N LEU A 111 -7.74 -7.45 8.48
CA LEU A 111 -8.59 -6.41 9.06
C LEU A 111 -10.04 -6.89 9.30
N GLY A 112 -10.40 -8.08 8.86
CA GLY A 112 -11.64 -8.77 9.20
C GLY A 112 -11.58 -9.52 10.53
N ASP A 113 -10.38 -9.72 11.09
CA ASP A 113 -10.18 -10.38 12.39
C ASP A 113 -10.19 -9.33 13.52
N PRO A 114 -11.12 -9.42 14.51
CA PRO A 114 -11.13 -8.51 15.65
C PRO A 114 -9.85 -8.56 16.49
N ALA A 115 -9.12 -9.66 16.47
CA ALA A 115 -7.91 -9.86 17.29
C ALA A 115 -6.70 -9.00 16.83
N VAL A 116 -6.72 -8.43 15.63
CA VAL A 116 -5.64 -7.56 15.14
C VAL A 116 -5.71 -6.15 15.72
N TYR A 117 -6.88 -5.76 16.23
CA TYR A 117 -7.11 -4.41 16.77
C TYR A 117 -6.82 -4.35 18.27
N ASP A 118 -6.43 -3.16 18.70
CA ASP A 118 -6.52 -2.80 20.10
C ASP A 118 -8.00 -2.87 20.54
N PRO A 119 -8.33 -3.50 21.70
CA PRO A 119 -9.72 -3.67 22.14
C PRO A 119 -10.48 -2.34 22.34
N ASP A 120 -9.80 -1.31 22.84
CA ASP A 120 -10.42 0.00 23.05
C ASP A 120 -10.70 0.70 21.72
N PHE A 121 -9.81 0.56 20.75
CA PHE A 121 -10.02 1.06 19.40
C PHE A 121 -11.21 0.34 18.73
N LEU A 122 -11.26 -0.98 18.81
CA LEU A 122 -12.37 -1.76 18.27
C LEU A 122 -13.71 -1.34 18.87
N ALA A 123 -13.75 -1.21 20.20
CA ALA A 123 -14.97 -0.80 20.91
C ALA A 123 -15.40 0.63 20.55
N ALA A 124 -14.46 1.57 20.47
CA ALA A 124 -14.71 2.96 20.11
C ALA A 124 -15.23 3.13 18.66
N ASN A 125 -14.89 2.19 17.79
CA ASN A 125 -15.30 2.18 16.38
C ASN A 125 -16.45 1.19 16.11
N GLY A 126 -17.37 1.00 17.07
CA GLY A 126 -18.61 0.24 16.89
C GLY A 126 -18.50 -1.25 17.17
N GLY A 127 -17.38 -1.73 17.71
CA GLY A 127 -17.21 -3.09 18.23
C GLY A 127 -17.15 -4.19 17.18
N THR A 128 -17.08 -3.85 15.88
CA THR A 128 -16.96 -4.83 14.80
C THR A 128 -15.76 -4.56 13.92
N PRO A 129 -15.09 -5.60 13.40
CA PRO A 129 -13.95 -5.43 12.48
C PRO A 129 -14.26 -4.58 11.25
N GLN A 130 -15.47 -4.69 10.70
CA GLN A 130 -15.90 -3.95 9.51
C GLN A 130 -15.94 -2.44 9.75
N LEU A 131 -16.40 -2.00 10.92
CA LEU A 131 -16.42 -0.57 11.27
C LEU A 131 -15.04 -0.08 11.65
N ALA A 132 -14.26 -0.88 12.38
CA ALA A 132 -12.90 -0.54 12.75
C ALA A 132 -11.97 -0.46 11.51
N SER A 133 -12.08 -1.40 10.57
CA SER A 133 -11.32 -1.36 9.31
C SER A 133 -11.70 -0.12 8.48
N GLY A 134 -12.99 0.21 8.40
CA GLY A 134 -13.44 1.42 7.72
C GLY A 134 -12.80 2.68 8.30
N ALA A 135 -12.85 2.85 9.63
CA ALA A 135 -12.23 3.99 10.32
C ALA A 135 -10.70 4.04 10.10
N LEU A 136 -10.03 2.89 10.15
CA LEU A 136 -8.59 2.81 9.92
C LEU A 136 -8.24 3.19 8.48
N ILE A 137 -8.93 2.65 7.47
CA ILE A 137 -8.70 2.93 6.04
C ILE A 137 -8.97 4.41 5.75
N ASP A 138 -10.05 4.97 6.29
CA ASP A 138 -10.36 6.40 6.14
C ASP A 138 -9.25 7.27 6.73
N ALA A 139 -8.68 6.87 7.88
CA ALA A 139 -7.58 7.60 8.49
C ALA A 139 -6.27 7.49 7.69
N PHE A 140 -5.98 6.35 7.07
CA PHE A 140 -4.87 6.23 6.13
C PHE A 140 -5.05 7.18 4.93
N ASN A 141 -6.25 7.19 4.34
CA ASN A 141 -6.59 8.09 3.24
C ASN A 141 -6.56 9.57 3.63
N GLY A 142 -6.94 9.87 4.89
CA GLY A 142 -6.98 11.22 5.46
C GLY A 142 -5.64 11.72 6.01
N ASN A 143 -4.54 10.92 5.95
CA ASN A 143 -3.26 11.22 6.61
C ASN A 143 -3.43 11.45 8.13
N GLN A 144 -4.31 10.68 8.75
CA GLN A 144 -4.66 10.71 10.17
C GLN A 144 -4.22 9.44 10.92
N ALA A 145 -3.62 8.49 10.20
CA ALA A 145 -2.97 7.31 10.77
C ALA A 145 -1.45 7.48 10.75
N TYR A 146 -0.78 6.98 11.80
CA TYR A 146 0.68 7.05 11.90
C TYR A 146 1.26 5.81 12.57
N VAL A 147 2.50 5.47 12.20
CA VAL A 147 3.32 4.50 12.93
C VAL A 147 4.11 5.21 14.00
N ASN A 148 4.21 4.58 15.19
CA ASN A 148 5.02 5.07 16.31
C ASN A 148 5.85 3.94 16.88
N ILE A 149 7.12 4.22 17.20
CA ILE A 149 8.04 3.32 17.88
C ILE A 149 8.42 3.90 19.22
N HIS A 150 8.20 3.15 20.27
CA HIS A 150 8.46 3.51 21.66
C HIS A 150 9.74 2.85 22.16
N THR A 151 10.47 3.56 23.01
CA THR A 151 11.70 3.08 23.61
C THR A 151 11.74 3.36 25.10
N GLU A 152 12.69 2.75 25.80
CA GLU A 152 12.85 2.93 27.25
C GLU A 152 13.01 4.41 27.65
N ARG A 153 13.70 5.21 26.82
CA ARG A 153 13.89 6.65 27.04
C ARG A 153 12.66 7.47 26.66
N TYR A 154 11.93 7.05 25.66
CA TYR A 154 10.78 7.75 25.12
C TYR A 154 9.56 6.82 25.13
N THR A 155 9.01 6.62 26.32
CA THR A 155 7.87 5.70 26.52
C THR A 155 6.58 6.20 25.86
N GLY A 156 6.48 7.50 25.58
CA GLY A 156 5.38 8.10 24.82
C GLY A 156 5.57 8.10 23.29
N GLY A 157 6.74 7.62 22.82
CA GLY A 157 7.14 7.57 21.40
C GLY A 157 8.50 8.22 21.17
N GLU A 158 9.42 7.49 20.53
CA GLU A 158 10.72 8.04 20.13
C GLU A 158 10.68 8.60 18.73
N ILE A 159 10.04 7.88 17.81
CA ILE A 159 9.88 8.30 16.43
C ILE A 159 8.48 7.98 15.93
N ARG A 160 7.85 8.93 15.23
CA ARG A 160 6.59 8.69 14.53
C ARG A 160 6.60 9.24 13.11
N GLY A 161 5.72 8.68 12.27
CA GLY A 161 5.50 9.14 10.91
C GLY A 161 4.08 8.87 10.45
N PHE A 162 3.43 9.90 9.88
CA PHE A 162 2.11 9.76 9.29
C PHE A 162 2.18 9.01 7.97
N ALA A 163 1.21 8.14 7.74
CA ALA A 163 1.06 7.41 6.50
C ALA A 163 0.52 8.34 5.40
N VAL A 164 1.22 8.40 4.28
CA VAL A 164 0.87 9.20 3.11
C VAL A 164 0.75 8.27 1.93
N ALA A 165 -0.31 8.44 1.14
CA ALA A 165 -0.49 7.65 -0.08
C ALA A 165 0.73 7.77 -0.99
N ALA A 166 1.27 6.64 -1.40
CA ALA A 166 2.43 6.54 -2.27
C ALA A 166 1.99 6.19 -3.70
N PRO A 167 2.70 6.67 -4.74
CA PRO A 167 2.43 6.24 -6.10
C PRO A 167 2.55 4.72 -6.22
N ILE A 168 1.60 4.10 -6.91
CA ILE A 168 1.67 2.67 -7.22
C ILE A 168 2.92 2.43 -8.07
N PRO A 169 3.81 1.49 -7.72
CA PRO A 169 4.83 1.03 -8.64
C PRO A 169 4.12 0.45 -9.88
N GLU A 170 4.26 1.07 -11.05
CA GLU A 170 3.63 0.65 -12.31
C GLU A 170 4.54 -0.30 -13.12
N PRO A 171 4.71 -1.58 -12.74
CA PRO A 171 5.59 -2.48 -13.48
C PRO A 171 5.00 -2.86 -14.84
N HIS A 172 3.67 -2.82 -14.99
CA HIS A 172 2.97 -3.34 -16.17
C HIS A 172 2.67 -2.28 -17.22
N THR A 173 2.44 -1.03 -16.84
CA THR A 173 2.08 0.04 -17.80
C THR A 173 3.21 0.33 -18.77
N TRP A 174 4.45 0.40 -18.32
CA TRP A 174 5.63 0.57 -19.19
C TRP A 174 5.85 -0.62 -20.12
N ALA A 175 5.65 -1.86 -19.62
CA ALA A 175 5.74 -3.07 -20.43
C ALA A 175 4.63 -3.13 -21.48
N MET A 176 3.39 -2.80 -21.14
CA MET A 176 2.26 -2.74 -22.06
C MET A 176 2.44 -1.64 -23.11
N MET A 177 2.90 -0.46 -22.72
CA MET A 177 3.22 0.63 -23.64
C MET A 177 4.34 0.23 -24.59
N GLY A 178 5.42 -0.39 -24.09
CA GLY A 178 6.51 -0.91 -24.92
C GLY A 178 6.06 -1.97 -25.90
N MET A 179 5.22 -2.91 -25.48
CA MET A 179 4.64 -3.94 -26.36
C MET A 179 3.72 -3.32 -27.41
N GLY A 180 2.88 -2.35 -27.02
CA GLY A 180 2.00 -1.65 -27.95
C GLY A 180 2.77 -0.87 -29.03
N LEU A 181 3.79 -0.11 -28.65
CA LEU A 181 4.67 0.60 -29.58
C LEU A 181 5.46 -0.36 -30.47
N GLY A 182 5.95 -1.48 -29.94
CA GLY A 182 6.64 -2.52 -30.68
C GLY A 182 5.72 -3.15 -31.76
N MET A 183 4.47 -3.45 -31.40
CA MET A 183 3.49 -4.00 -32.34
C MET A 183 3.15 -3.00 -33.45
N LEU A 184 2.97 -1.72 -33.11
CA LEU A 184 2.75 -0.66 -34.12
C LEU A 184 3.94 -0.51 -35.07
N ALA A 185 5.16 -0.57 -34.56
CA ALA A 185 6.37 -0.53 -35.39
C ALA A 185 6.47 -1.73 -36.36
N LEU A 186 6.13 -2.93 -35.90
CA LEU A 186 6.09 -4.14 -36.74
C LEU A 186 5.02 -4.06 -37.84
N LEU A 187 3.84 -3.54 -37.52
CA LEU A 187 2.77 -3.33 -38.51
C LEU A 187 3.14 -2.26 -39.54
N ALA A 188 3.77 -1.16 -39.10
CA ALA A 188 4.26 -0.12 -39.99
C ALA A 188 5.34 -0.66 -40.96
N ARG A 189 6.29 -1.46 -40.44
CA ARG A 189 7.34 -2.07 -41.25
C ARG A 189 6.80 -2.98 -42.37
N ARG A 190 5.70 -3.73 -42.10
CA ARG A 190 5.05 -4.58 -43.10
C ARG A 190 4.41 -3.79 -44.24
N ARG A 191 3.97 -2.55 -43.99
CA ARG A 191 3.36 -1.68 -45.01
C ARG A 191 4.37 -1.02 -45.94
N PHE A 192 5.63 -0.91 -45.53
CA PHE A 192 6.70 -0.26 -46.27
C PHE A 192 7.69 -1.23 -46.93
N THR A 193 7.43 -2.56 -46.94
CA THR A 193 8.27 -3.50 -47.69
C THR A 193 7.92 -3.36 -49.20
N PRO A 194 8.88 -2.89 -50.06
CA PRO A 194 8.64 -2.80 -51.50
C PRO A 194 8.42 -4.18 -52.10
N GLN A 195 7.36 -4.32 -52.91
CA GLN A 195 7.18 -5.56 -53.68
C GLN A 195 8.33 -5.70 -54.71
N PRO A 196 8.93 -6.89 -54.81
CA PRO A 196 9.93 -7.12 -55.89
C PRO A 196 9.28 -6.92 -57.24
N ARG A 197 9.81 -5.98 -58.04
CA ARG A 197 9.40 -5.82 -59.44
C ARG A 197 9.77 -7.09 -60.21
N LEU A 198 8.78 -7.82 -60.68
CA LEU A 198 9.01 -8.88 -61.61
C LEU A 198 9.58 -8.26 -62.90
N ALA A 199 10.82 -8.56 -63.22
CA ALA A 199 11.42 -8.19 -64.50
C ALA A 199 10.74 -9.04 -65.60
N LYS A 200 10.28 -8.35 -66.67
CA LYS A 200 9.78 -9.01 -67.91
C LYS A 200 10.95 -9.42 -68.74
#